data_7a4e87f044976b483d6094cadb33d013
#
_entry.id   7a4e87f044976b483d6094cadb33d013
#
_cell.length_a   1.000
_cell.length_b   1.000
_cell.length_c   1.000
_cell.angle_alpha   90.00
_cell.angle_beta   90.00
_cell.angle_gamma   90.00
#
_symmetry.space_group_name_H-M   'P 1'
#
loop_
_entity.id
_entity.type
_entity.pdbx_description
1 polymer ?
#
loop_
_entity_poly.entity_id
_entity_poly.type
_entity_poly.pdbx_seq_one_letter_code
_entity_poly.pdbx_strand_id
1 'polypeptide(L)'
;DVYKRQTLSGWFREYVYIPLGGNRKGLKRQIFNLFVVELLTGIWHGANWNFICWGLYYFVLLAAEKLFLLPYLKKGRVWPHFYTLFLVVVGWAMFVGNDTGVSFGLLFQKLFIPSGGVSPLYFLRNYGVLLAVSVVCCTPLIEKLWDVLRKNVVTRCAAILTLLVVSTAYVVGSTNSPFLYFNF
;
A
#
# COMPACT_ATOMS: atom_id res chain seq x y z
N ASP A 1 8.06 -18.25 2.94
CA ASP A 1 8.86 -17.76 4.08
C ASP A 1 9.88 -16.68 3.70
N VAL A 2 10.49 -16.78 2.53
CA VAL A 2 11.32 -15.70 1.94
C VAL A 2 10.49 -14.43 1.73
N TYR A 3 9.22 -14.56 1.38
CA TYR A 3 8.24 -13.50 1.21
C TYR A 3 8.00 -12.66 2.46
N LYS A 4 7.95 -13.30 3.63
CA LYS A 4 7.69 -12.61 4.91
C LYS A 4 8.92 -11.90 5.47
N ARG A 5 10.11 -12.25 5.00
CA ARG A 5 11.37 -11.69 5.49
C ARG A 5 11.91 -10.51 4.67
N GLN A 6 11.35 -10.29 3.47
CA GLN A 6 11.78 -9.22 2.56
C GLN A 6 11.02 -7.90 2.74
N THR A 7 9.97 -7.87 3.57
CA THR A 7 9.24 -6.63 3.78
C THR A 7 9.88 -5.80 4.90
N LEU A 8 9.95 -4.51 4.71
CA LEU A 8 10.38 -3.54 5.73
C LEU A 8 9.65 -3.77 7.06
N SER A 9 8.36 -4.08 6.99
CA SER A 9 7.54 -4.42 8.17
C SER A 9 8.06 -5.66 8.92
N GLY A 10 8.56 -6.68 8.21
CA GLY A 10 9.19 -7.85 8.82
C GLY A 10 10.47 -7.46 9.55
N TRP A 11 11.30 -6.63 8.92
CA TRP A 11 12.52 -6.12 9.52
C TRP A 11 12.24 -5.30 10.78
N PHE A 12 11.34 -4.32 10.71
CA PHE A 12 10.93 -3.53 11.88
C PHE A 12 10.33 -4.40 12.99
N ARG A 13 9.59 -5.44 12.63
CA ARG A 13 9.06 -6.39 13.61
C ARG A 13 10.16 -7.11 14.36
N GLU A 14 11.15 -7.65 13.66
CA GLU A 14 12.21 -8.46 14.26
C GLU A 14 13.23 -7.62 15.03
N TYR A 15 13.63 -6.48 14.48
CA TYR A 15 14.74 -5.69 15.01
C TYR A 15 14.32 -4.50 15.87
N VAL A 16 13.06 -4.06 15.80
CA VAL A 16 12.54 -2.93 16.59
C VAL A 16 11.44 -3.38 17.54
N TYR A 17 10.34 -3.94 16.99
CA TYR A 17 9.14 -4.23 17.77
C TYR A 17 9.37 -5.32 18.84
N ILE A 18 10.00 -6.43 18.48
CA ILE A 18 10.27 -7.54 19.39
C ILE A 18 11.29 -7.15 20.47
N PRO A 19 12.45 -6.52 20.15
CA PRO A 19 13.40 -6.06 21.17
C PRO A 19 12.82 -5.04 22.14
N LEU A 20 11.91 -4.16 21.69
CA LEU A 20 11.21 -3.22 22.57
C LEU A 20 10.18 -3.88 23.52
N GLY A 21 10.03 -5.21 23.43
CA GLY A 21 9.15 -6.01 24.28
C GLY A 21 7.91 -6.59 23.57
N GLY A 22 7.71 -6.27 22.30
CA GLY A 22 6.62 -6.82 21.49
C GLY A 22 5.26 -6.70 22.18
N ASN A 23 4.51 -7.82 22.20
CA ASN A 23 3.20 -7.94 22.86
C ASN A 23 3.28 -8.35 24.34
N ARG A 24 4.47 -8.61 24.87
CA ARG A 24 4.64 -9.29 26.17
C ARG A 24 4.55 -8.36 27.38
N LYS A 25 4.73 -7.05 27.20
CA LYS A 25 4.83 -6.06 28.29
C LYS A 25 3.57 -5.20 28.49
N GLY A 26 2.39 -5.74 28.14
CA GLY A 26 1.10 -5.07 28.31
C GLY A 26 0.75 -4.05 27.22
N LEU A 27 -0.50 -3.60 27.25
CA LEU A 27 -1.09 -2.79 26.17
C LEU A 27 -0.38 -1.44 25.97
N LYS A 28 -0.05 -0.74 27.04
CA LYS A 28 0.62 0.58 26.96
C LYS A 28 1.96 0.48 26.22
N ARG A 29 2.76 -0.54 26.58
CA ARG A 29 4.06 -0.77 25.92
C ARG A 29 3.89 -1.16 24.47
N GLN A 30 2.87 -1.94 24.15
CA GLN A 30 2.54 -2.35 22.81
C GLN A 30 2.16 -1.16 21.91
N ILE A 31 1.36 -0.20 22.42
CA ILE A 31 1.02 1.03 21.70
C ILE A 31 2.26 1.88 21.48
N PHE A 32 3.13 2.00 22.49
CA PHE A 32 4.41 2.70 22.32
C PHE A 32 5.29 2.05 21.25
N ASN A 33 5.38 0.71 21.24
CA ASN A 33 6.16 0.00 20.22
C ASN A 33 5.60 0.21 18.80
N LEU A 34 4.26 0.24 18.65
CA LEU A 34 3.61 0.60 17.38
C LEU A 34 3.97 2.02 16.96
N PHE A 35 3.89 2.99 17.89
CA PHE A 35 4.29 4.38 17.62
C PHE A 35 5.70 4.46 17.06
N VAL A 36 6.66 3.80 17.70
CA VAL A 36 8.07 3.81 17.26
C VAL A 36 8.21 3.19 15.88
N VAL A 37 7.55 2.07 15.60
CA VAL A 37 7.65 1.39 14.30
C VAL A 37 7.04 2.25 13.19
N GLU A 38 5.85 2.80 13.39
CA GLU A 38 5.19 3.61 12.36
C GLU A 38 5.91 4.94 12.11
N LEU A 39 6.45 5.56 13.17
CA LEU A 39 7.28 6.75 13.04
C LEU A 39 8.55 6.48 12.24
N LEU A 40 9.26 5.40 12.56
CA LEU A 40 10.47 4.99 11.83
C LEU A 40 10.16 4.62 10.39
N THR A 41 9.00 4.00 10.13
CA THR A 41 8.54 3.70 8.77
C THR A 41 8.32 5.00 7.98
N GLY A 42 7.70 6.00 8.59
CA GLY A 42 7.53 7.32 7.97
C GLY A 42 8.87 7.99 7.65
N ILE A 43 9.79 8.01 8.60
CA ILE A 43 11.14 8.60 8.42
C ILE A 43 11.94 7.85 7.36
N TRP A 44 11.79 6.53 7.26
CA TRP A 44 12.46 5.72 6.25
C TRP A 44 12.04 6.09 4.82
N HIS A 45 10.79 6.51 4.62
CA HIS A 45 10.29 6.96 3.32
C HIS A 45 10.87 8.32 2.87
N GLY A 46 11.43 9.10 3.79
CA GLY A 46 12.09 10.38 3.48
C GLY A 46 11.95 11.42 4.58
N ALA A 47 12.72 12.51 4.44
CA ALA A 47 12.80 13.59 5.43
C ALA A 47 11.63 14.59 5.37
N ASN A 48 10.59 14.31 4.59
CA ASN A 48 9.47 15.23 4.43
C ASN A 48 8.38 14.99 5.48
N TRP A 49 7.75 16.07 5.92
CA TRP A 49 6.66 16.02 6.90
C TRP A 49 5.49 15.14 6.50
N ASN A 50 5.20 15.01 5.21
CA ASN A 50 4.11 14.14 4.73
C ASN A 50 4.33 12.67 5.09
N PHE A 51 5.56 12.18 5.00
CA PHE A 51 5.89 10.81 5.34
C PHE A 51 5.79 10.56 6.85
N ILE A 52 6.20 11.56 7.65
CA ILE A 52 6.04 11.49 9.11
C ILE A 52 4.56 11.50 9.47
N CYS A 53 3.77 12.40 8.88
CA CYS A 53 2.31 12.46 9.09
C CYS A 53 1.62 11.17 8.64
N TRP A 54 2.07 10.57 7.52
CA TRP A 54 1.59 9.29 7.02
C TRP A 54 1.87 8.15 8.00
N GLY A 55 3.07 8.06 8.55
CA GLY A 55 3.40 7.09 9.60
C GLY A 55 2.55 7.28 10.86
N LEU A 56 2.39 8.54 11.33
CA LEU A 56 1.54 8.87 12.48
C LEU A 56 0.06 8.55 12.21
N TYR A 57 -0.42 8.76 11.00
CA TYR A 57 -1.78 8.39 10.58
C TYR A 57 -2.02 6.89 10.79
N TYR A 58 -1.13 6.02 10.27
CA TYR A 58 -1.26 4.57 10.47
C TYR A 58 -1.09 4.17 11.93
N PHE A 59 -0.20 4.83 12.67
CA PHE A 59 -0.10 4.62 14.12
C PHE A 59 -1.45 4.87 14.83
N VAL A 60 -2.10 6.01 14.55
CA VAL A 60 -3.39 6.36 15.17
C VAL A 60 -4.45 5.33 14.82
N LEU A 61 -4.52 4.89 13.56
CA LEU A 61 -5.47 3.88 13.11
C LEU A 61 -5.25 2.54 13.83
N LEU A 62 -4.01 2.03 13.83
CA LEU A 62 -3.68 0.77 14.47
C LEU A 62 -3.88 0.82 15.99
N ALA A 63 -3.58 1.94 16.63
CA ALA A 63 -3.86 2.14 18.05
C ALA A 63 -5.37 2.14 18.32
N ALA A 64 -6.17 2.85 17.54
CA ALA A 64 -7.63 2.90 17.66
C ALA A 64 -8.25 1.51 17.40
N GLU A 65 -7.80 0.80 16.36
CA GLU A 65 -8.25 -0.56 16.10
C GLU A 65 -7.99 -1.47 17.29
N LYS A 66 -6.80 -1.40 17.84
CA LYS A 66 -6.40 -2.26 18.95
C LYS A 66 -7.12 -1.94 20.25
N LEU A 67 -7.42 -0.66 20.51
CA LEU A 67 -8.05 -0.22 21.74
C LEU A 67 -9.55 -0.52 21.77
N PHE A 68 -10.28 -0.27 20.67
CA PHE A 68 -11.73 -0.35 20.67
C PHE A 68 -12.38 -0.84 19.37
N LEU A 69 -11.76 -0.68 18.19
CA LEU A 69 -12.42 -1.00 16.91
C LEU A 69 -12.37 -2.49 16.56
N LEU A 70 -11.34 -3.21 16.99
CA LEU A 70 -11.12 -4.60 16.61
C LEU A 70 -12.31 -5.55 16.87
N PRO A 71 -13.05 -5.45 18.01
CA PRO A 71 -14.23 -6.28 18.25
C PRO A 71 -15.35 -6.02 17.24
N TYR A 72 -15.53 -4.78 16.80
CA TYR A 72 -16.55 -4.39 15.82
C TYR A 72 -16.17 -4.82 14.40
N LEU A 73 -14.90 -4.66 14.03
CA LEU A 73 -14.39 -5.08 12.73
C LEU A 73 -14.47 -6.59 12.55
N LYS A 74 -14.21 -7.38 13.58
CA LYS A 74 -14.31 -8.85 13.54
C LYS A 74 -15.74 -9.37 13.35
N LYS A 75 -16.76 -8.60 13.73
CA LYS A 75 -18.17 -9.00 13.56
C LYS A 75 -18.67 -8.78 12.13
N GLY A 76 -18.07 -7.86 11.39
CA GLY A 76 -18.49 -7.53 10.03
C GLY A 76 -17.80 -8.41 8.99
N ARG A 77 -18.56 -8.89 7.98
CA ARG A 77 -17.99 -9.65 6.86
C ARG A 77 -17.56 -8.73 5.71
N VAL A 78 -18.31 -7.69 5.43
CA VAL A 78 -18.11 -6.79 4.27
C VAL A 78 -17.58 -5.42 4.70
N TRP A 79 -18.13 -4.84 5.75
CA TRP A 79 -17.77 -3.54 6.27
C TRP A 79 -16.26 -3.34 6.53
N PRO A 80 -15.52 -4.30 7.13
CA PRO A 80 -14.08 -4.14 7.36
C PRO A 80 -13.28 -3.91 6.07
N HIS A 81 -13.71 -4.49 4.94
CA HIS A 81 -13.04 -4.29 3.66
C HIS A 81 -13.21 -2.86 3.14
N PHE A 82 -14.43 -2.30 3.24
CA PHE A 82 -14.68 -0.91 2.85
C PHE A 82 -13.92 0.06 3.78
N TYR A 83 -13.96 -0.19 5.08
CA TYR A 83 -13.21 0.57 6.08
C TYR A 83 -11.72 0.59 5.73
N THR A 84 -11.10 -0.56 5.57
CA THR A 84 -9.67 -0.68 5.26
C THR A 84 -9.34 -0.03 3.93
N LEU A 85 -10.13 -0.30 2.87
CA LEU A 85 -9.90 0.28 1.55
C LEU A 85 -9.96 1.81 1.58
N PHE A 86 -10.97 2.38 2.25
CA PHE A 86 -11.11 3.83 2.40
C PHE A 86 -9.90 4.44 3.10
N LEU A 87 -9.46 3.86 4.22
CA LEU A 87 -8.32 4.36 4.98
C LEU A 87 -7.00 4.21 4.22
N VAL A 88 -6.84 3.14 3.46
CA VAL A 88 -5.68 2.96 2.58
C VAL A 88 -5.65 4.02 1.49
N VAL A 89 -6.79 4.32 0.84
CA VAL A 89 -6.86 5.38 -0.18
C VAL A 89 -6.50 6.75 0.42
N VAL A 90 -7.02 7.07 1.62
CA VAL A 90 -6.65 8.31 2.32
C VAL A 90 -5.15 8.34 2.64
N GLY A 91 -4.60 7.23 3.13
CA GLY A 91 -3.16 7.11 3.40
C GLY A 91 -2.31 7.34 2.16
N TRP A 92 -2.69 6.77 1.02
CA TRP A 92 -2.01 7.02 -0.26
C TRP A 92 -2.14 8.46 -0.74
N ALA A 93 -3.28 9.10 -0.53
CA ALA A 93 -3.45 10.51 -0.85
C ALA A 93 -2.49 11.40 -0.04
N MET A 94 -2.29 11.08 1.25
CA MET A 94 -1.29 11.76 2.09
C MET A 94 0.14 11.56 1.57
N PHE A 95 0.45 10.34 1.12
CA PHE A 95 1.78 9.99 0.63
C PHE A 95 2.14 10.75 -0.65
N VAL A 96 1.23 10.79 -1.62
CA VAL A 96 1.43 11.42 -2.95
C VAL A 96 1.37 12.95 -2.88
N GLY A 97 0.71 13.53 -1.89
CA GLY A 97 0.47 14.98 -1.81
C GLY A 97 1.74 15.85 -1.82
N ASN A 98 2.88 15.28 -1.50
CA ASN A 98 4.14 15.98 -1.49
C ASN A 98 4.78 16.18 -2.87
N ASP A 99 4.71 15.17 -3.73
CA ASP A 99 5.32 15.19 -5.07
C ASP A 99 4.60 16.17 -6.00
N THR A 100 3.35 16.48 -5.70
CA THR A 100 2.51 17.38 -6.51
C THR A 100 2.60 18.85 -6.10
N GLY A 101 3.34 19.20 -5.04
CA GLY A 101 3.37 20.56 -4.47
C GLY A 101 2.00 21.05 -3.94
N VAL A 102 1.02 20.15 -3.86
CA VAL A 102 -0.36 20.42 -3.44
C VAL A 102 -0.48 20.20 -1.94
N SER A 103 -0.96 21.19 -1.19
CA SER A 103 -1.18 21.01 0.24
C SER A 103 -2.17 19.86 0.49
N PHE A 104 -1.96 19.12 1.58
CA PHE A 104 -2.84 18.00 1.97
C PHE A 104 -4.33 18.38 1.99
N GLY A 105 -4.66 19.59 2.50
CA GLY A 105 -6.05 20.06 2.52
C GLY A 105 -6.65 20.22 1.13
N LEU A 106 -5.88 20.74 0.18
CA LEU A 106 -6.32 20.91 -1.19
C LEU A 106 -6.46 19.56 -1.93
N LEU A 107 -5.59 18.61 -1.62
CA LEU A 107 -5.64 17.26 -2.17
C LEU A 107 -6.85 16.50 -1.64
N PHE A 108 -7.14 16.61 -0.35
CA PHE A 108 -8.33 16.06 0.29
C PHE A 108 -9.60 16.69 -0.27
N GLN A 109 -9.62 18.02 -0.44
CA GLN A 109 -10.73 18.73 -1.08
C GLN A 109 -10.98 18.21 -2.50
N LYS A 110 -9.95 18.07 -3.32
CA LYS A 110 -10.07 17.54 -4.69
C LYS A 110 -10.52 16.09 -4.74
N LEU A 111 -10.22 15.29 -3.74
CA LEU A 111 -10.62 13.89 -3.67
C LEU A 111 -12.13 13.73 -3.44
N PHE A 112 -12.73 14.62 -2.64
CA PHE A 112 -14.12 14.50 -2.19
C PHE A 112 -15.06 15.54 -2.82
N ILE A 113 -14.52 16.66 -3.35
CA ILE A 113 -15.33 17.70 -4.00
C ILE A 113 -15.01 17.69 -5.49
N PRO A 114 -15.97 17.32 -6.35
CA PRO A 114 -15.79 17.36 -7.80
C PRO A 114 -15.56 18.82 -8.24
N SER A 115 -14.32 19.23 -8.35
CA SER A 115 -13.92 20.48 -8.98
C SER A 115 -13.63 20.17 -10.44
N GLY A 116 -14.34 20.78 -11.37
CA GLY A 116 -14.33 20.59 -12.82
C GLY A 116 -12.98 20.19 -13.42
N GLY A 117 -12.70 18.90 -13.36
CA GLY A 117 -11.48 18.27 -13.86
C GLY A 117 -11.80 17.28 -14.97
N VAL A 118 -10.81 16.49 -15.34
CA VAL A 118 -10.96 15.44 -16.36
C VAL A 118 -12.01 14.43 -15.89
N SER A 119 -12.96 14.10 -16.77
CA SER A 119 -14.04 13.16 -16.48
C SER A 119 -13.49 11.82 -15.95
N PRO A 120 -14.11 11.21 -14.92
CA PRO A 120 -13.77 9.85 -14.48
C PRO A 120 -13.81 8.82 -15.61
N LEU A 121 -14.67 9.05 -16.60
CA LEU A 121 -14.78 8.21 -17.80
C LEU A 121 -13.51 8.24 -18.65
N TYR A 122 -12.81 9.35 -18.71
CA TYR A 122 -11.50 9.45 -19.38
C TYR A 122 -10.47 8.53 -18.74
N PHE A 123 -10.39 8.53 -17.41
CA PHE A 123 -9.47 7.63 -16.69
C PHE A 123 -9.88 6.17 -16.85
N LEU A 124 -11.18 5.87 -16.78
CA LEU A 124 -11.67 4.51 -16.99
C LEU A 124 -11.38 4.02 -18.42
N ARG A 125 -11.50 4.87 -19.42
CA ARG A 125 -11.15 4.53 -20.81
C ARG A 125 -9.65 4.25 -20.98
N ASN A 126 -8.80 5.07 -20.36
CA ASN A 126 -7.34 4.96 -20.52
C ASN A 126 -6.73 3.87 -19.67
N TYR A 127 -7.23 3.65 -18.46
CA TYR A 127 -6.67 2.72 -17.49
C TYR A 127 -7.58 1.54 -17.17
N GLY A 128 -8.75 1.43 -17.81
CA GLY A 128 -9.75 0.40 -17.51
C GLY A 128 -9.22 -1.03 -17.64
N VAL A 129 -8.42 -1.28 -18.67
CA VAL A 129 -7.78 -2.60 -18.86
C VAL A 129 -6.80 -2.89 -17.73
N LEU A 130 -5.97 -1.91 -17.37
CA LEU A 130 -5.01 -2.04 -16.27
C LEU A 130 -5.71 -2.27 -14.93
N LEU A 131 -6.79 -1.52 -14.68
CA LEU A 131 -7.62 -1.69 -13.49
C LEU A 131 -8.27 -3.07 -13.45
N ALA A 132 -8.83 -3.55 -14.56
CA ALA A 132 -9.42 -4.87 -14.64
C ALA A 132 -8.40 -5.98 -14.38
N VAL A 133 -7.21 -5.88 -14.99
CA VAL A 133 -6.10 -6.81 -14.75
C VAL A 133 -5.67 -6.76 -13.27
N SER A 134 -5.55 -5.57 -12.69
CA SER A 134 -5.18 -5.40 -11.27
C SER A 134 -6.20 -6.06 -10.34
N VAL A 135 -7.51 -5.90 -10.61
CA VAL A 135 -8.57 -6.57 -9.83
C VAL A 135 -8.45 -8.09 -9.95
N VAL A 136 -8.22 -8.62 -11.14
CA VAL A 136 -8.01 -10.07 -11.34
C VAL A 136 -6.76 -10.54 -10.59
N CYS A 137 -5.66 -9.76 -10.63
CA CYS A 137 -4.42 -10.07 -9.92
C CYS A 137 -4.57 -10.08 -8.39
N CYS A 138 -5.55 -9.37 -7.85
CA CYS A 138 -5.89 -9.41 -6.42
C CYS A 138 -6.69 -10.65 -6.01
N THR A 139 -7.11 -11.50 -6.96
CA THR A 139 -7.86 -12.72 -6.68
C THR A 139 -6.94 -13.94 -6.60
N PRO A 140 -7.38 -15.03 -5.92
CA PRO A 140 -6.62 -16.29 -5.89
C PRO A 140 -6.52 -17.00 -7.25
N LEU A 141 -7.15 -16.47 -8.29
CA LEU A 141 -7.08 -17.02 -9.65
C LEU A 141 -5.64 -16.98 -10.20
N ILE A 142 -4.92 -15.89 -9.96
CA ILE A 142 -3.53 -15.74 -10.44
C ILE A 142 -2.61 -16.74 -9.74
N GLU A 143 -2.81 -16.97 -8.43
CA GLU A 143 -2.03 -17.97 -7.69
C GLU A 143 -2.26 -19.36 -8.27
N LYS A 144 -3.52 -19.74 -8.51
CA LYS A 144 -3.87 -21.02 -9.14
C LYS A 144 -3.30 -21.16 -10.55
N LEU A 145 -3.36 -20.09 -11.35
CA LEU A 145 -2.78 -20.07 -12.69
C LEU A 145 -1.27 -20.25 -12.62
N TRP A 146 -0.60 -19.55 -11.72
CA TRP A 146 0.84 -19.69 -11.50
C TRP A 146 1.22 -21.09 -11.07
N ASP A 147 0.44 -21.74 -10.19
CA ASP A 147 0.65 -23.10 -9.75
C ASP A 147 0.58 -24.12 -10.89
N VAL A 148 -0.23 -23.85 -11.91
CA VAL A 148 -0.29 -24.68 -13.13
C VAL A 148 0.94 -24.39 -14.01
N LEU A 149 1.24 -23.13 -14.28
CA LEU A 149 2.33 -22.73 -15.18
C LEU A 149 3.71 -23.14 -14.65
N ARG A 150 3.95 -23.10 -13.36
CA ARG A 150 5.24 -23.43 -12.75
C ARG A 150 5.60 -24.92 -12.79
N LYS A 151 4.62 -25.82 -13.05
CA LYS A 151 4.86 -27.26 -13.12
C LYS A 151 5.75 -27.67 -14.30
N ASN A 152 5.68 -26.94 -15.39
CA ASN A 152 6.52 -27.18 -16.58
C ASN A 152 7.53 -26.06 -16.73
N VAL A 153 8.81 -26.40 -16.93
CA VAL A 153 9.90 -25.45 -17.11
C VAL A 153 9.67 -24.52 -18.31
N VAL A 154 9.18 -25.08 -19.43
CA VAL A 154 8.94 -24.32 -20.66
C VAL A 154 7.84 -23.26 -20.45
N THR A 155 6.69 -23.65 -19.88
CA THR A 155 5.59 -22.73 -19.62
C THR A 155 5.95 -21.66 -18.59
N ARG A 156 6.73 -22.03 -17.58
CA ARG A 156 7.26 -21.09 -16.58
C ARG A 156 8.19 -20.06 -17.22
N CYS A 157 9.17 -20.51 -18.01
CA CYS A 157 10.10 -19.60 -18.69
C CYS A 157 9.36 -18.69 -19.68
N ALA A 158 8.43 -19.24 -20.46
CA ALA A 158 7.62 -18.46 -21.39
C ALA A 158 6.78 -17.38 -20.65
N ALA A 159 6.15 -17.72 -19.54
CA ALA A 159 5.38 -16.76 -18.74
C ALA A 159 6.28 -15.62 -18.19
N ILE A 160 7.45 -15.96 -17.65
CA ILE A 160 8.40 -14.98 -17.12
C ILE A 160 8.91 -14.06 -18.24
N LEU A 161 9.28 -14.61 -19.39
CA LEU A 161 9.75 -13.84 -20.54
C LEU A 161 8.64 -12.93 -21.09
N THR A 162 7.41 -13.41 -21.18
CA THR A 162 6.28 -12.60 -21.62
C THR A 162 6.05 -11.43 -20.66
N LEU A 163 6.06 -11.68 -19.35
CA LEU A 163 5.93 -10.61 -18.35
C LEU A 163 7.07 -9.60 -18.45
N LEU A 164 8.29 -10.06 -18.65
CA LEU A 164 9.46 -9.19 -18.82
C LEU A 164 9.31 -8.29 -20.06
N VAL A 165 8.94 -8.87 -21.20
CA VAL A 165 8.76 -8.13 -22.46
C VAL A 165 7.64 -7.10 -22.33
N VAL A 166 6.48 -7.51 -21.79
CA VAL A 166 5.33 -6.61 -21.60
C VAL A 166 5.68 -5.48 -20.63
N SER A 167 6.33 -5.78 -19.51
CA SER A 167 6.75 -4.78 -18.53
C SER A 167 7.76 -3.80 -19.13
N THR A 168 8.73 -4.29 -19.88
CA THR A 168 9.73 -3.46 -20.56
C THR A 168 9.07 -2.56 -21.61
N ALA A 169 8.18 -3.12 -22.43
CA ALA A 169 7.45 -2.33 -23.42
C ALA A 169 6.60 -1.23 -22.78
N TYR A 170 5.95 -1.52 -21.65
CA TYR A 170 5.18 -0.55 -20.91
C TYR A 170 6.05 0.57 -20.32
N VAL A 171 7.21 0.24 -19.75
CA VAL A 171 8.16 1.22 -19.19
C VAL A 171 8.74 2.10 -20.30
N VAL A 172 9.14 1.51 -21.43
CA VAL A 172 9.69 2.27 -22.56
C VAL A 172 8.64 3.17 -23.22
N GLY A 173 7.38 2.71 -23.28
CA GLY A 173 6.28 3.50 -23.83
C GLY A 173 5.73 4.56 -22.88
N SER A 174 6.10 4.52 -21.59
CA SER A 174 5.62 5.52 -20.62
C SER A 174 6.46 6.78 -20.71
N THR A 175 5.80 7.95 -20.80
CA THR A 175 6.44 9.27 -20.76
C THR A 175 6.80 9.71 -19.34
N ASN A 176 6.28 9.03 -18.33
CA ASN A 176 6.52 9.32 -16.92
C ASN A 176 7.55 8.35 -16.34
N SER A 177 8.43 8.86 -15.47
CA SER A 177 9.36 8.02 -14.72
C SER A 177 8.56 7.00 -13.87
N PRO A 178 8.80 5.69 -14.02
CA PRO A 178 8.12 4.68 -13.21
C PRO A 178 8.59 4.66 -11.77
N PHE A 179 9.63 5.40 -11.43
CA PHE A 179 10.20 5.47 -10.09
C PHE A 179 9.59 6.64 -9.32
N LEU A 180 8.66 6.35 -8.43
CA LEU A 180 8.06 7.34 -7.51
C LEU A 180 9.11 8.07 -6.63
N TYR A 181 10.30 7.51 -6.48
CA TYR A 181 11.34 7.98 -5.57
C TYR A 181 12.45 8.80 -6.24
N PHE A 182 12.44 9.00 -7.56
CA PHE A 182 13.51 9.70 -8.27
C PHE A 182 13.22 11.18 -8.57
N ASN A 183 12.27 11.79 -7.92
CA ASN A 183 12.05 13.24 -7.97
C ASN A 183 12.63 13.94 -6.72
N PHE A 184 13.84 13.58 -6.34
CA PHE A 184 14.62 14.28 -5.32
C PHE A 184 15.63 15.20 -5.97
#